data_d13404c027433c3ef4c93e2bbb2599f6
#
_entry.id   d13404c027433c3ef4c93e2bbb2599f6
#
_cell.length_a   1.000
_cell.length_b   1.000
_cell.length_c   1.000
_cell.angle_alpha   90.00
_cell.angle_beta   90.00
_cell.angle_gamma   90.00
#
_symmetry.space_group_name_H-M   'P 1'
#
loop_
_entity.id
_entity.type
_entity.pdbx_description
1 polymer ?
#
loop_
_entity_poly.entity_id
_entity_poly.type
_entity_poly.pdbx_seq_one_letter_code
_entity_poly.pdbx_strand_id
1 'polypeptide(L)'
;MKRFGQVIVKKHILVLVVAVLLVLPAVMGIIGTKINYDMLSYLPKDLDTVKGAKVLKKEFGKGAFVFLIFEGMKDKQLLELKEKIKKVKHVNKVIWYDDVVDVNMPREFLSKKTYKMFNSGNSTVMAAFLDTDISDVGTTHAIKEIKSITRHQVLVSGMASAIMDSREVIAKQKPLYVGMGALLAALVLILFTESFLLPFVLMTSIGLAILYNMGTNSFFGEISFITASIASILQLAVTMDYSIFLWHEYKREKIIYPGDKQRAMSQAIHTTASVISGSSLTTVAGFIALCFMTFTLGVDMGLVMAKGVVLGVLASITILPALILMFDGLIEKTSHRGLLPDFSKLSKFIVNKRKIFAVLAGLILVPALFGYFKVNVYYDLLDGFPKNLHSIKAGDKLKKEFGLMSNTIILVDKNMNEGKTYSMVRELENVDGIKNVIGYSSLKEPLIPDEAFPKALKDKFVGNEHQMLLLPSAYKP
;
A
#
# COMPACT_ATOMS: atom_id res chain seq x y z
N MET A 1 31.88 -23.51 -6.54
CA MET A 1 30.68 -24.11 -5.95
C MET A 1 30.99 -25.38 -5.15
N LYS A 2 31.73 -26.41 -5.61
CA LYS A 2 32.03 -27.62 -4.80
C LYS A 2 32.68 -27.31 -3.44
N ARG A 3 33.72 -26.47 -3.40
CA ARG A 3 34.40 -26.06 -2.14
C ARG A 3 33.40 -25.31 -1.20
N PHE A 4 32.53 -24.51 -1.75
CA PHE A 4 31.51 -23.79 -0.97
C PHE A 4 30.56 -24.77 -0.28
N GLY A 5 29.98 -25.74 -1.05
CA GLY A 5 29.11 -26.76 -0.48
C GLY A 5 29.78 -27.57 0.65
N GLN A 6 31.06 -27.95 0.46
CA GLN A 6 31.84 -28.65 1.48
C GLN A 6 32.01 -27.82 2.77
N VAL A 7 32.25 -26.52 2.66
CA VAL A 7 32.39 -25.62 3.83
C VAL A 7 31.05 -25.52 4.57
N ILE A 8 29.93 -25.31 3.86
CA ILE A 8 28.60 -25.24 4.47
C ILE A 8 28.24 -26.50 5.22
N VAL A 9 28.46 -27.66 4.59
CA VAL A 9 28.15 -28.98 5.15
C VAL A 9 29.03 -29.27 6.38
N LYS A 10 30.34 -29.00 6.31
CA LYS A 10 31.28 -29.24 7.40
C LYS A 10 31.00 -28.31 8.61
N LYS A 11 30.54 -27.09 8.34
CA LYS A 11 30.26 -26.05 9.37
C LYS A 11 28.76 -25.79 9.56
N HIS A 12 27.87 -26.75 9.30
CA HIS A 12 26.42 -26.55 9.31
C HIS A 12 25.89 -26.00 10.63
N ILE A 13 26.45 -26.42 11.77
CA ILE A 13 26.08 -25.88 13.09
C ILE A 13 26.44 -24.39 13.19
N LEU A 14 27.64 -24.00 12.73
CA LEU A 14 28.06 -22.60 12.71
C LEU A 14 27.15 -21.74 11.82
N VAL A 15 26.75 -22.26 10.67
CA VAL A 15 25.81 -21.60 9.77
C VAL A 15 24.47 -21.32 10.48
N LEU A 16 23.94 -22.30 11.22
CA LEU A 16 22.71 -22.12 12.00
C LEU A 16 22.87 -21.12 13.15
N VAL A 17 23.99 -21.16 13.86
CA VAL A 17 24.29 -20.19 14.92
C VAL A 17 24.32 -18.76 14.35
N VAL A 18 25.02 -18.56 13.22
CA VAL A 18 25.06 -17.27 12.54
C VAL A 18 23.66 -16.85 12.07
N ALA A 19 22.90 -17.77 11.50
CA ALA A 19 21.52 -17.48 11.09
C ALA A 19 20.67 -17.02 12.29
N VAL A 20 20.75 -17.69 13.44
CA VAL A 20 19.99 -17.29 14.64
C VAL A 20 20.47 -15.94 15.16
N LEU A 21 21.78 -15.68 15.19
CA LEU A 21 22.33 -14.38 15.62
C LEU A 21 21.86 -13.23 14.73
N LEU A 22 21.71 -13.47 13.43
CA LEU A 22 21.19 -12.45 12.48
C LEU A 22 19.69 -12.16 12.64
N VAL A 23 18.94 -12.97 13.39
CA VAL A 23 17.52 -12.69 13.68
C VAL A 23 17.38 -11.39 14.47
N LEU A 24 18.26 -11.17 15.45
CA LEU A 24 18.18 -9.98 16.32
C LEU A 24 18.28 -8.66 15.51
N PRO A 25 19.34 -8.43 14.72
CA PRO A 25 19.42 -7.22 13.90
C PRO A 25 18.31 -7.15 12.83
N ALA A 26 17.84 -8.27 12.31
CA ALA A 26 16.72 -8.27 11.37
C ALA A 26 15.42 -7.79 12.03
N VAL A 27 15.12 -8.25 13.25
CA VAL A 27 13.94 -7.77 14.00
C VAL A 27 14.06 -6.28 14.32
N MET A 28 15.25 -5.83 14.77
CA MET A 28 15.50 -4.40 15.00
C MET A 28 15.30 -3.58 13.72
N GLY A 29 15.74 -4.09 12.58
CA GLY A 29 15.55 -3.44 11.29
C GLY A 29 14.08 -3.36 10.86
N ILE A 30 13.28 -4.40 11.13
CA ILE A 30 11.81 -4.37 10.87
C ILE A 30 11.16 -3.24 11.68
N ILE A 31 11.52 -3.12 12.96
CA ILE A 31 10.97 -2.08 13.84
C ILE A 31 11.42 -0.68 13.37
N GLY A 32 12.66 -0.56 12.90
CA GLY A 32 13.23 0.70 12.41
C GLY A 32 12.76 1.13 11.02
N THR A 33 12.18 0.23 10.23
CA THR A 33 11.71 0.53 8.87
C THR A 33 10.41 1.35 8.91
N LYS A 34 10.43 2.55 8.35
CA LYS A 34 9.22 3.37 8.19
C LYS A 34 8.40 2.88 7.01
N ILE A 35 7.08 2.89 7.15
CA ILE A 35 6.16 2.54 6.06
C ILE A 35 5.51 3.82 5.55
N ASN A 36 5.78 4.12 4.28
CA ASN A 36 5.22 5.27 3.59
C ASN A 36 3.86 4.93 2.99
N TYR A 37 2.84 5.67 3.37
CA TYR A 37 1.46 5.56 2.86
C TYR A 37 1.11 6.67 1.87
N ASP A 38 2.01 7.63 1.65
CA ASP A 38 1.80 8.72 0.73
C ASP A 38 2.13 8.30 -0.71
N MET A 39 1.09 8.05 -1.50
CA MET A 39 1.24 7.68 -2.90
C MET A 39 1.76 8.84 -3.76
N LEU A 40 1.53 10.10 -3.36
CA LEU A 40 2.03 11.26 -4.09
C LEU A 40 3.56 11.36 -4.05
N SER A 41 4.19 10.85 -2.98
CA SER A 41 5.64 10.85 -2.83
C SER A 41 6.35 9.99 -3.89
N TYR A 42 5.65 9.03 -4.49
CA TYR A 42 6.16 8.14 -5.55
C TYR A 42 5.95 8.68 -6.96
N LEU A 43 5.16 9.74 -7.13
CA LEU A 43 4.94 10.37 -8.42
C LEU A 43 6.17 11.15 -8.89
N PRO A 44 6.38 11.29 -10.21
CA PRO A 44 7.43 12.15 -10.76
C PRO A 44 7.34 13.58 -10.23
N LYS A 45 8.48 14.15 -9.87
CA LYS A 45 8.56 15.47 -9.21
C LYS A 45 8.19 16.64 -10.11
N ASP A 46 8.17 16.42 -11.41
CA ASP A 46 7.85 17.40 -12.46
C ASP A 46 6.35 17.56 -12.69
N LEU A 47 5.53 16.65 -12.19
CA LEU A 47 4.07 16.75 -12.30
C LEU A 47 3.53 17.97 -11.53
N ASP A 48 2.56 18.65 -12.16
CA ASP A 48 1.95 19.85 -11.59
C ASP A 48 1.24 19.58 -10.26
N THR A 49 0.63 18.40 -10.11
CA THR A 49 0.04 17.94 -8.83
C THR A 49 1.09 17.89 -7.71
N VAL A 50 2.30 17.39 -8.00
CA VAL A 50 3.38 17.30 -7.00
C VAL A 50 3.95 18.68 -6.69
N LYS A 51 4.11 19.54 -7.71
CA LYS A 51 4.52 20.95 -7.52
C LYS A 51 3.48 21.70 -6.71
N GLY A 52 2.20 21.57 -7.09
CA GLY A 52 1.08 22.21 -6.39
C GLY A 52 0.98 21.79 -4.93
N ALA A 53 1.14 20.49 -4.62
CA ALA A 53 1.14 20.00 -3.24
C ALA A 53 2.25 20.64 -2.38
N LYS A 54 3.46 20.85 -2.96
CA LYS A 54 4.56 21.55 -2.27
C LYS A 54 4.25 23.02 -2.00
N VAL A 55 3.69 23.74 -2.98
CA VAL A 55 3.27 25.13 -2.84
C VAL A 55 2.17 25.24 -1.79
N LEU A 56 1.16 24.37 -1.85
CA LEU A 56 0.08 24.30 -0.87
C LEU A 56 0.59 24.16 0.57
N LYS A 57 1.57 23.29 0.76
CA LYS A 57 2.22 23.10 2.07
C LYS A 57 3.01 24.34 2.50
N LYS A 58 3.81 24.90 1.60
CA LYS A 58 4.69 26.04 1.89
C LYS A 58 3.92 27.33 2.21
N GLU A 59 2.90 27.66 1.39
CA GLU A 59 2.21 28.93 1.48
C GLU A 59 0.98 28.92 2.39
N PHE A 60 0.26 27.81 2.42
CA PHE A 60 -0.98 27.71 3.16
C PHE A 60 -0.84 26.90 4.46
N GLY A 61 0.35 26.33 4.72
CA GLY A 61 0.57 25.49 5.90
C GLY A 61 -0.35 24.29 5.97
N LYS A 62 -0.89 23.87 4.82
CA LYS A 62 -1.92 22.84 4.74
C LYS A 62 -1.30 21.56 4.24
N GLY A 63 -1.13 20.58 5.14
CA GLY A 63 -0.69 19.25 4.77
C GLY A 63 -1.87 18.38 4.36
N ALA A 64 -2.73 18.08 5.29
CA ALA A 64 -3.93 17.26 5.07
C ALA A 64 -5.21 18.06 5.37
N PHE A 65 -6.32 17.63 4.79
CA PHE A 65 -7.64 18.09 5.19
C PHE A 65 -8.62 16.91 5.22
N VAL A 66 -9.64 17.05 6.06
CA VAL A 66 -10.73 16.07 6.20
C VAL A 66 -12.06 16.79 6.26
N PHE A 67 -13.10 16.14 5.75
CA PHE A 67 -14.48 16.57 5.94
C PHE A 67 -15.08 15.85 7.12
N LEU A 68 -15.70 16.62 7.98
CA LEU A 68 -16.39 16.16 9.19
C LEU A 68 -17.89 16.33 8.96
N ILE A 69 -18.61 15.23 8.83
CA ILE A 69 -20.06 15.24 8.58
C ILE A 69 -20.75 14.91 9.88
N PHE A 70 -21.67 15.79 10.30
CA PHE A 70 -22.49 15.65 11.48
C PHE A 70 -23.97 15.55 11.09
N GLU A 71 -24.74 14.75 11.83
CA GLU A 71 -26.15 14.52 11.59
C GLU A 71 -27.01 14.91 12.82
N GLY A 72 -28.11 15.61 12.59
CA GLY A 72 -29.12 15.85 13.61
C GLY A 72 -28.66 16.71 14.78
N MET A 73 -27.56 17.41 14.67
CA MET A 73 -27.03 18.28 15.73
C MET A 73 -27.52 19.71 15.57
N LYS A 74 -27.75 20.38 16.70
CA LYS A 74 -28.10 21.82 16.70
C LYS A 74 -26.85 22.67 16.49
N ASP A 75 -27.05 23.84 15.86
CA ASP A 75 -25.95 24.77 15.53
C ASP A 75 -25.09 25.12 16.75
N LYS A 76 -25.71 25.35 17.92
CA LYS A 76 -24.96 25.62 19.16
C LYS A 76 -24.01 24.48 19.56
N GLN A 77 -24.45 23.23 19.44
CA GLN A 77 -23.63 22.06 19.75
C GLN A 77 -22.47 21.92 18.74
N LEU A 78 -22.72 22.23 17.47
CA LEU A 78 -21.73 22.22 16.41
C LEU A 78 -20.65 23.29 16.60
N LEU A 79 -21.03 24.50 17.07
CA LEU A 79 -20.08 25.56 17.45
C LEU A 79 -19.18 25.11 18.62
N GLU A 80 -19.75 24.52 19.66
CA GLU A 80 -18.97 23.99 20.79
C GLU A 80 -17.99 22.89 20.34
N LEU A 81 -18.44 21.99 19.45
CA LEU A 81 -17.58 20.94 18.88
C LEU A 81 -16.49 21.52 17.99
N LYS A 82 -16.81 22.50 17.14
CA LYS A 82 -15.85 23.21 16.30
C LYS A 82 -14.70 23.78 17.14
N GLU A 83 -15.02 24.47 18.25
CA GLU A 83 -14.01 25.04 19.14
C GLU A 83 -13.18 23.95 19.87
N LYS A 84 -13.76 22.80 20.20
CA LYS A 84 -13.01 21.66 20.73
C LYS A 84 -12.11 21.06 19.68
N ILE A 85 -12.59 20.88 18.44
CA ILE A 85 -11.81 20.32 17.34
C ILE A 85 -10.64 21.23 16.96
N LYS A 86 -10.80 22.54 16.99
CA LYS A 86 -9.70 23.51 16.77
C LYS A 86 -8.54 23.35 17.77
N LYS A 87 -8.82 22.85 18.99
CA LYS A 87 -7.80 22.65 20.04
C LYS A 87 -7.07 21.31 19.93
N VAL A 88 -7.52 20.43 19.04
CA VAL A 88 -6.84 19.14 18.79
C VAL A 88 -5.48 19.41 18.20
N LYS A 89 -4.46 18.73 18.72
CA LYS A 89 -3.09 18.83 18.22
C LYS A 89 -3.06 18.51 16.73
N HIS A 90 -2.31 19.28 15.95
CA HIS A 90 -2.21 19.20 14.50
C HIS A 90 -3.44 19.66 13.71
N VAL A 91 -4.50 20.13 14.34
CA VAL A 91 -5.58 20.84 13.66
C VAL A 91 -5.21 22.31 13.58
N ASN A 92 -4.93 22.78 12.36
CA ASN A 92 -4.60 24.18 12.10
C ASN A 92 -5.88 25.02 12.04
N LYS A 93 -6.91 24.51 11.35
CA LYS A 93 -8.12 25.27 11.08
C LYS A 93 -9.31 24.39 10.85
N VAL A 94 -10.50 24.85 11.30
CA VAL A 94 -11.79 24.26 10.98
C VAL A 94 -12.64 25.31 10.31
N ILE A 95 -13.19 24.99 9.14
CA ILE A 95 -14.08 25.87 8.37
C ILE A 95 -15.47 25.28 8.39
N TRP A 96 -16.44 26.12 8.74
CA TRP A 96 -17.86 25.81 8.69
C TRP A 96 -18.63 27.05 8.23
N TYR A 97 -19.94 26.99 8.08
CA TYR A 97 -20.70 28.09 7.52
C TYR A 97 -20.68 29.35 8.42
N ASP A 98 -20.46 29.21 9.75
CA ASP A 98 -20.30 30.33 10.68
C ASP A 98 -19.04 31.21 10.42
N ASP A 99 -18.08 30.70 9.70
CA ASP A 99 -16.92 31.49 9.25
C ASP A 99 -17.27 32.41 8.07
N VAL A 100 -18.40 32.19 7.41
CA VAL A 100 -18.86 32.95 6.23
C VAL A 100 -20.03 33.85 6.57
N VAL A 101 -20.88 33.41 7.52
CA VAL A 101 -22.11 34.11 7.88
C VAL A 101 -22.31 34.01 9.39
N ASP A 102 -22.85 35.05 10.02
CA ASP A 102 -23.22 35.02 11.43
C ASP A 102 -24.37 33.99 11.65
N VAL A 103 -24.10 32.97 12.50
CA VAL A 103 -25.05 31.88 12.81
C VAL A 103 -26.34 32.40 13.47
N ASN A 104 -26.27 33.56 14.11
CA ASN A 104 -27.42 34.20 14.71
C ASN A 104 -28.33 34.95 13.69
N MET A 105 -27.85 35.08 12.45
CA MET A 105 -28.64 35.70 11.37
C MET A 105 -29.79 34.75 10.98
N PRO A 106 -31.03 35.25 10.88
CA PRO A 106 -32.14 34.43 10.43
C PRO A 106 -31.85 33.79 9.06
N ARG A 107 -32.18 32.52 8.90
CA ARG A 107 -31.85 31.70 7.69
C ARG A 107 -32.41 32.33 6.41
N GLU A 108 -33.43 33.14 6.49
CA GLU A 108 -34.07 33.83 5.37
C GLU A 108 -33.15 34.88 4.72
N PHE A 109 -32.19 35.43 5.47
CA PHE A 109 -31.21 36.40 4.99
C PHE A 109 -29.92 35.74 4.46
N LEU A 110 -29.80 34.40 4.58
CA LEU A 110 -28.66 33.68 4.09
C LEU A 110 -28.76 33.39 2.58
N SER A 111 -27.66 33.59 1.84
CA SER A 111 -27.62 33.13 0.48
C SER A 111 -27.88 31.61 0.45
N LYS A 112 -28.92 31.20 -0.28
CA LYS A 112 -29.27 29.76 -0.45
C LYS A 112 -28.07 28.95 -0.97
N LYS A 113 -27.21 29.57 -1.79
CA LYS A 113 -25.99 28.94 -2.34
C LYS A 113 -25.02 28.63 -1.20
N THR A 114 -24.69 29.62 -0.36
CA THR A 114 -23.75 29.47 0.76
C THR A 114 -24.23 28.46 1.80
N TYR A 115 -25.51 28.52 2.18
CA TYR A 115 -26.07 27.58 3.15
C TYR A 115 -26.02 26.12 2.64
N LYS A 116 -26.39 25.89 1.38
CA LYS A 116 -26.37 24.55 0.76
C LYS A 116 -24.98 23.97 0.57
N MET A 117 -23.92 24.79 0.57
CA MET A 117 -22.54 24.31 0.51
C MET A 117 -22.15 23.54 1.76
N PHE A 118 -22.67 23.91 2.92
CA PHE A 118 -22.34 23.31 4.21
C PHE A 118 -23.46 22.44 4.79
N ASN A 119 -24.69 22.57 4.32
CA ASN A 119 -25.85 21.92 4.89
C ASN A 119 -26.70 21.23 3.83
N SER A 120 -27.10 20.00 4.11
CA SER A 120 -27.99 19.21 3.26
C SER A 120 -28.90 18.34 4.12
N GLY A 121 -30.24 18.56 4.02
CA GLY A 121 -31.21 17.86 4.86
C GLY A 121 -30.94 18.05 6.36
N ASN A 122 -30.66 16.94 7.05
CA ASN A 122 -30.32 16.91 8.47
C ASN A 122 -28.81 16.84 8.74
N SER A 123 -28.01 16.95 7.70
CA SER A 123 -26.55 16.84 7.76
C SER A 123 -25.85 18.18 7.54
N THR A 124 -24.75 18.37 8.23
CA THR A 124 -23.85 19.51 8.01
C THR A 124 -22.41 19.02 7.86
N VAL A 125 -21.60 19.74 7.09
CA VAL A 125 -20.19 19.43 6.83
C VAL A 125 -19.28 20.55 7.31
N MET A 126 -18.20 20.17 8.01
CA MET A 126 -17.08 21.05 8.34
C MET A 126 -15.84 20.55 7.62
N ALA A 127 -14.94 21.45 7.20
CA ALA A 127 -13.64 21.11 6.69
C ALA A 127 -12.57 21.39 7.75
N ALA A 128 -11.84 20.37 8.19
CA ALA A 128 -10.74 20.50 9.12
C ALA A 128 -9.41 20.37 8.35
N PHE A 129 -8.54 21.37 8.47
CA PHE A 129 -7.21 21.43 7.88
C PHE A 129 -6.17 21.11 8.95
N LEU A 130 -5.21 20.26 8.58
CA LEU A 130 -4.15 19.79 9.46
C LEU A 130 -2.80 20.36 9.01
N ASP A 131 -1.88 20.54 9.94
CA ASP A 131 -0.53 21.04 9.69
C ASP A 131 0.46 19.94 9.32
N THR A 132 0.03 18.68 9.37
CA THR A 132 0.79 17.48 9.03
C THR A 132 0.37 16.90 7.70
N ASP A 133 1.24 16.09 7.08
CA ASP A 133 0.97 15.46 5.79
C ASP A 133 -0.12 14.37 5.89
N ILE A 134 -0.72 14.05 4.75
CA ILE A 134 -1.85 13.10 4.64
C ILE A 134 -1.53 11.74 5.29
N SER A 135 -0.28 11.30 5.17
CA SER A 135 0.20 10.01 5.69
C SER A 135 0.92 10.11 7.04
N ASP A 136 0.98 11.28 7.66
CA ASP A 136 1.67 11.46 8.94
C ASP A 136 0.95 10.77 10.10
N VAL A 137 1.72 10.35 11.09
CA VAL A 137 1.19 9.77 12.34
C VAL A 137 0.39 10.83 13.10
N GLY A 138 0.82 12.10 13.07
CA GLY A 138 0.12 13.23 13.67
C GLY A 138 -1.29 13.41 13.08
N THR A 139 -1.42 13.30 11.76
CA THR A 139 -2.73 13.32 11.08
C THR A 139 -3.64 12.19 11.57
N THR A 140 -3.09 10.98 11.70
CA THR A 140 -3.84 9.82 12.22
C THR A 140 -4.30 10.05 13.66
N HIS A 141 -3.42 10.61 14.51
CA HIS A 141 -3.77 10.95 15.89
C HIS A 141 -4.85 12.04 15.97
N ALA A 142 -4.72 13.10 15.19
CA ALA A 142 -5.72 14.17 15.14
C ALA A 142 -7.11 13.64 14.75
N ILE A 143 -7.18 12.78 13.71
CA ILE A 143 -8.46 12.18 13.29
C ILE A 143 -9.04 11.28 14.39
N LYS A 144 -8.22 10.49 15.08
CA LYS A 144 -8.68 9.65 16.20
C LYS A 144 -9.19 10.48 17.37
N GLU A 145 -8.50 11.55 17.71
CA GLU A 145 -8.90 12.48 18.76
C GLU A 145 -10.20 13.20 18.41
N ILE A 146 -10.37 13.67 17.16
CA ILE A 146 -11.63 14.24 16.66
C ILE A 146 -12.78 13.23 16.81
N LYS A 147 -12.59 11.98 16.39
CA LYS A 147 -13.60 10.91 16.56
C LYS A 147 -13.95 10.69 18.03
N SER A 148 -12.96 10.73 18.91
CA SER A 148 -13.17 10.57 20.37
C SER A 148 -13.93 11.74 20.97
N ILE A 149 -13.55 12.98 20.69
CA ILE A 149 -14.22 14.21 21.18
C ILE A 149 -15.69 14.24 20.74
N THR A 150 -15.96 13.79 19.52
CA THR A 150 -17.31 13.72 18.96
C THR A 150 -18.08 12.46 19.36
N ARG A 151 -17.55 11.64 20.27
CA ARG A 151 -18.12 10.35 20.71
C ARG A 151 -18.48 9.44 19.53
N HIS A 152 -17.66 9.44 18.48
CA HIS A 152 -17.88 8.69 17.24
C HIS A 152 -19.19 9.05 16.47
N GLN A 153 -19.79 10.20 16.75
CA GLN A 153 -20.97 10.69 16.04
C GLN A 153 -20.61 11.46 14.76
N VAL A 154 -19.32 11.60 14.45
CA VAL A 154 -18.83 12.25 13.23
C VAL A 154 -18.44 11.19 12.19
N LEU A 155 -18.85 11.41 10.94
CA LEU A 155 -18.30 10.70 9.81
C LEU A 155 -17.15 11.52 9.21
N VAL A 156 -15.96 10.92 9.16
CA VAL A 156 -14.75 11.59 8.66
C VAL A 156 -14.43 11.10 7.27
N SER A 157 -14.49 11.99 6.28
CA SER A 157 -14.19 11.73 4.88
C SER A 157 -12.91 12.45 4.46
N GLY A 158 -12.34 12.02 3.35
CA GLY A 158 -11.12 12.58 2.75
C GLY A 158 -9.98 11.57 2.73
N MET A 159 -8.95 11.87 1.94
CA MET A 159 -7.81 10.96 1.70
C MET A 159 -7.10 10.57 2.99
N ALA A 160 -6.90 11.49 3.92
CA ALA A 160 -6.26 11.22 5.21
C ALA A 160 -7.03 10.18 6.04
N SER A 161 -8.38 10.25 6.07
CA SER A 161 -9.22 9.26 6.74
C SER A 161 -9.15 7.89 6.04
N ALA A 162 -9.11 7.88 4.71
CA ALA A 162 -8.99 6.65 3.94
C ALA A 162 -7.63 5.96 4.18
N ILE A 163 -6.55 6.72 4.24
CA ILE A 163 -5.21 6.20 4.59
C ILE A 163 -5.20 5.65 6.02
N MET A 164 -5.82 6.34 6.97
CA MET A 164 -5.93 5.85 8.34
C MET A 164 -6.68 4.51 8.41
N ASP A 165 -7.85 4.41 7.78
CA ASP A 165 -8.63 3.18 7.72
C ASP A 165 -7.84 2.06 7.01
N SER A 166 -7.10 2.39 5.94
CA SER A 166 -6.21 1.46 5.22
C SER A 166 -5.12 0.89 6.12
N ARG A 167 -4.46 1.75 6.91
CA ARG A 167 -3.46 1.32 7.90
C ARG A 167 -4.05 0.32 8.88
N GLU A 168 -5.23 0.59 9.41
CA GLU A 168 -5.89 -0.29 10.38
C GLU A 168 -6.27 -1.64 9.76
N VAL A 169 -6.80 -1.64 8.53
CA VAL A 169 -7.12 -2.86 7.79
C VAL A 169 -5.86 -3.68 7.51
N ILE A 170 -4.84 -3.06 6.97
CA ILE A 170 -3.56 -3.74 6.65
C ILE A 170 -2.93 -4.29 7.93
N ALA A 171 -2.88 -3.52 9.01
CA ALA A 171 -2.30 -3.97 10.28
C ALA A 171 -3.02 -5.19 10.85
N LYS A 172 -4.35 -5.25 10.73
CA LYS A 172 -5.17 -6.39 11.20
C LYS A 172 -5.12 -7.60 10.26
N GLN A 173 -5.12 -7.37 8.95
CA GLN A 173 -5.28 -8.44 7.96
C GLN A 173 -3.96 -9.03 7.50
N LYS A 174 -2.87 -8.26 7.46
CA LYS A 174 -1.56 -8.74 7.02
C LYS A 174 -1.08 -10.00 7.75
N PRO A 175 -1.11 -10.09 9.10
CA PRO A 175 -0.70 -11.31 9.80
C PRO A 175 -1.56 -12.51 9.43
N LEU A 176 -2.87 -12.30 9.25
CA LEU A 176 -3.80 -13.35 8.85
C LEU A 176 -3.47 -13.89 7.46
N TYR A 177 -3.29 -13.02 6.47
CA TYR A 177 -2.99 -13.44 5.09
C TYR A 177 -1.62 -14.11 4.98
N VAL A 178 -0.61 -13.60 5.68
CA VAL A 178 0.71 -14.24 5.73
C VAL A 178 0.60 -15.62 6.39
N GLY A 179 -0.15 -15.74 7.48
CA GLY A 179 -0.39 -17.01 8.16
C GLY A 179 -1.16 -18.01 7.27
N MET A 180 -2.21 -17.57 6.57
CA MET A 180 -2.94 -18.39 5.61
C MET A 180 -2.05 -18.84 4.44
N GLY A 181 -1.26 -17.92 3.89
CA GLY A 181 -0.29 -18.23 2.83
C GLY A 181 0.74 -19.27 3.27
N ALA A 182 1.27 -19.11 4.48
CA ALA A 182 2.21 -20.07 5.07
C ALA A 182 1.53 -21.45 5.32
N LEU A 183 0.29 -21.46 5.81
CA LEU A 183 -0.47 -22.70 6.00
C LEU A 183 -0.72 -23.42 4.67
N LEU A 184 -1.18 -22.70 3.65
CA LEU A 184 -1.40 -23.28 2.33
C LEU A 184 -0.09 -23.80 1.72
N ALA A 185 0.99 -23.04 1.83
CA ALA A 185 2.31 -23.49 1.39
C ALA A 185 2.76 -24.77 2.13
N ALA A 186 2.57 -24.84 3.45
CA ALA A 186 2.88 -26.03 4.24
C ALA A 186 2.03 -27.24 3.81
N LEU A 187 0.74 -27.06 3.55
CA LEU A 187 -0.14 -28.11 3.04
C LEU A 187 0.31 -28.64 1.67
N VAL A 188 0.63 -27.71 0.75
CA VAL A 188 1.18 -28.07 -0.56
C VAL A 188 2.49 -28.85 -0.40
N LEU A 189 3.40 -28.37 0.45
CA LEU A 189 4.66 -29.05 0.72
C LEU A 189 4.45 -30.45 1.31
N ILE A 190 3.47 -30.66 2.20
CA ILE A 190 3.14 -31.99 2.75
C ILE A 190 2.69 -32.92 1.62
N LEU A 191 1.92 -32.42 0.66
CA LEU A 191 1.47 -33.23 -0.49
C LEU A 191 2.63 -33.62 -1.41
N PHE A 192 3.59 -32.72 -1.63
CA PHE A 192 4.70 -32.91 -2.55
C PHE A 192 5.94 -33.55 -1.91
N THR A 193 6.01 -33.64 -0.60
CA THR A 193 7.12 -34.27 0.13
C THR A 193 6.70 -35.59 0.75
N GLU A 194 7.66 -36.41 1.12
CA GLU A 194 7.42 -37.74 1.72
C GLU A 194 7.77 -37.72 3.22
N SER A 195 7.67 -36.57 3.90
CA SER A 195 7.88 -36.45 5.34
C SER A 195 7.03 -35.32 5.91
N PHE A 196 6.39 -35.54 7.05
CA PHE A 196 5.60 -34.51 7.73
C PHE A 196 6.48 -33.42 8.36
N LEU A 197 7.71 -33.72 8.73
CA LEU A 197 8.62 -32.73 9.32
C LEU A 197 9.27 -31.82 8.29
N LEU A 198 9.55 -32.34 7.09
CA LEU A 198 10.29 -31.62 6.05
C LEU A 198 9.65 -30.29 5.67
N PRO A 199 8.33 -30.14 5.46
CA PRO A 199 7.69 -28.87 5.21
C PRO A 199 8.02 -27.80 6.25
N PHE A 200 8.08 -28.13 7.53
CA PHE A 200 8.43 -27.22 8.59
C PHE A 200 9.89 -26.77 8.52
N VAL A 201 10.80 -27.69 8.16
CA VAL A 201 12.23 -27.38 7.94
C VAL A 201 12.38 -26.41 6.76
N LEU A 202 11.71 -26.68 5.64
CA LEU A 202 11.68 -25.79 4.47
C LEU A 202 11.12 -24.42 4.82
N MET A 203 9.96 -24.38 5.47
CA MET A 203 9.29 -23.13 5.89
C MET A 203 10.14 -22.32 6.88
N THR A 204 10.89 -22.96 7.75
CA THR A 204 11.80 -22.26 8.68
C THR A 204 12.89 -21.54 7.91
N SER A 205 13.53 -22.19 6.93
CA SER A 205 14.54 -21.54 6.08
C SER A 205 13.98 -20.36 5.30
N ILE A 206 12.79 -20.53 4.70
CA ILE A 206 12.10 -19.48 3.96
C ILE A 206 11.70 -18.32 4.90
N GLY A 207 11.19 -18.64 6.08
CA GLY A 207 10.82 -17.65 7.09
C GLY A 207 12.00 -16.78 7.54
N LEU A 208 13.17 -17.39 7.72
CA LEU A 208 14.41 -16.65 8.01
C LEU A 208 14.82 -15.74 6.86
N ALA A 209 14.72 -16.21 5.60
CA ALA A 209 14.99 -15.38 4.43
C ALA A 209 14.06 -14.19 4.32
N ILE A 210 12.75 -14.38 4.58
CA ILE A 210 11.76 -13.29 4.61
C ILE A 210 12.08 -12.31 5.74
N LEU A 211 12.42 -12.80 6.92
CA LEU A 211 12.75 -11.98 8.07
C LEU A 211 13.98 -11.10 7.78
N TYR A 212 15.02 -11.64 7.17
CA TYR A 212 16.20 -10.87 6.76
C TYR A 212 15.87 -9.85 5.68
N ASN A 213 15.05 -10.21 4.70
CA ASN A 213 14.61 -9.26 3.68
C ASN A 213 13.85 -8.09 4.30
N MET A 214 12.90 -8.37 5.20
CA MET A 214 12.13 -7.33 5.87
C MET A 214 13.01 -6.46 6.78
N GLY A 215 13.95 -7.09 7.53
CA GLY A 215 14.86 -6.38 8.43
C GLY A 215 15.84 -5.46 7.70
N THR A 216 16.38 -5.90 6.58
CA THR A 216 17.31 -5.09 5.78
C THR A 216 16.64 -3.94 5.01
N ASN A 217 15.31 -3.81 5.06
CA ASN A 217 14.63 -2.64 4.51
C ASN A 217 14.94 -1.34 5.29
N SER A 218 15.36 -1.45 6.55
CA SER A 218 15.83 -0.30 7.33
C SER A 218 16.97 0.48 6.67
N PHE A 219 17.78 -0.16 5.81
CA PHE A 219 18.82 0.50 5.03
C PHE A 219 18.26 1.47 3.97
N PHE A 220 17.01 1.30 3.55
CA PHE A 220 16.32 2.23 2.65
C PHE A 220 15.61 3.37 3.40
N GLY A 221 15.54 3.29 4.74
CA GLY A 221 14.85 4.24 5.62
C GLY A 221 13.33 4.03 5.62
N GLU A 222 12.71 4.04 4.46
CA GLU A 222 11.28 3.80 4.31
C GLU A 222 10.96 2.91 3.10
N ILE A 223 9.83 2.22 3.17
CA ILE A 223 9.28 1.43 2.06
C ILE A 223 7.78 1.71 1.91
N SER A 224 7.25 1.54 0.70
CA SER A 224 5.82 1.67 0.44
C SER A 224 5.00 0.65 1.24
N PHE A 225 3.80 1.05 1.67
CA PHE A 225 2.85 0.13 2.30
C PHE A 225 2.44 -1.01 1.35
N ILE A 226 2.43 -0.77 0.03
CA ILE A 226 2.15 -1.78 -0.98
C ILE A 226 3.27 -2.82 -0.98
N THR A 227 4.52 -2.38 -1.07
CA THR A 227 5.71 -3.25 -0.99
C THR A 227 5.72 -4.05 0.32
N ALA A 228 5.50 -3.37 1.47
CA ALA A 228 5.46 -4.02 2.77
C ALA A 228 4.36 -5.08 2.89
N SER A 229 3.25 -4.92 2.17
CA SER A 229 2.12 -5.85 2.22
C SER A 229 2.36 -7.12 1.41
N ILE A 230 2.95 -7.01 0.22
CA ILE A 230 3.07 -8.13 -0.73
C ILE A 230 4.43 -8.82 -0.69
N ALA A 231 5.49 -8.14 -0.25
CA ALA A 231 6.86 -8.65 -0.32
C ALA A 231 7.04 -10.01 0.36
N SER A 232 6.47 -10.19 1.56
CA SER A 232 6.62 -11.44 2.32
C SER A 232 5.93 -12.62 1.62
N ILE A 233 4.73 -12.41 1.06
CA ILE A 233 3.95 -13.46 0.40
C ILE A 233 4.59 -13.83 -0.93
N LEU A 234 5.01 -12.83 -1.70
CA LEU A 234 5.66 -13.08 -2.99
C LEU A 234 7.01 -13.77 -2.81
N GLN A 235 7.81 -13.36 -1.81
CA GLN A 235 9.06 -14.03 -1.50
C GLN A 235 8.84 -15.48 -1.06
N LEU A 236 7.82 -15.77 -0.24
CA LEU A 236 7.42 -17.13 0.13
C LEU A 236 7.22 -17.99 -1.12
N ALA A 237 6.41 -17.50 -2.07
CA ALA A 237 6.10 -18.24 -3.30
C ALA A 237 7.34 -18.51 -4.15
N VAL A 238 8.19 -17.48 -4.38
CA VAL A 238 9.40 -17.63 -5.23
C VAL A 238 10.47 -18.50 -4.57
N THR A 239 10.63 -18.41 -3.23
CA THR A 239 11.70 -19.14 -2.53
C THR A 239 11.37 -20.61 -2.30
N MET A 240 10.07 -20.95 -2.27
CA MET A 240 9.62 -22.33 -2.01
C MET A 240 10.17 -23.32 -3.06
N ASP A 241 10.16 -22.93 -4.33
CA ASP A 241 10.65 -23.78 -5.42
C ASP A 241 12.13 -24.12 -5.28
N TYR A 242 12.97 -23.15 -4.85
CA TYR A 242 14.39 -23.38 -4.62
C TYR A 242 14.64 -24.41 -3.51
N SER A 243 13.82 -24.37 -2.48
CA SER A 243 13.90 -25.30 -1.35
C SER A 243 13.50 -26.72 -1.74
N ILE A 244 12.45 -26.86 -2.52
CA ILE A 244 12.01 -28.17 -3.05
C ILE A 244 13.07 -28.77 -3.98
N PHE A 245 13.68 -27.95 -4.85
CA PHE A 245 14.75 -28.39 -5.74
C PHE A 245 15.92 -28.97 -4.97
N LEU A 246 16.41 -28.28 -3.95
CA LEU A 246 17.51 -28.76 -3.12
C LEU A 246 17.17 -30.10 -2.46
N TRP A 247 15.95 -30.22 -1.92
CA TRP A 247 15.53 -31.46 -1.26
C TRP A 247 15.51 -32.65 -2.22
N HIS A 248 14.93 -32.50 -3.40
CA HIS A 248 14.87 -33.58 -4.39
C HIS A 248 16.28 -33.98 -4.85
N GLU A 249 17.17 -33.01 -5.05
CA GLU A 249 18.53 -33.28 -5.43
C GLU A 249 19.30 -33.99 -4.29
N TYR A 250 19.13 -33.54 -3.05
CA TYR A 250 19.72 -34.22 -1.88
C TYR A 250 19.23 -35.68 -1.77
N LYS A 251 17.96 -35.93 -1.96
CA LYS A 251 17.39 -37.27 -1.95
C LYS A 251 18.00 -38.15 -3.05
N ARG A 252 18.21 -37.60 -4.24
CA ARG A 252 18.85 -38.29 -5.35
C ARG A 252 20.33 -38.61 -5.05
N GLU A 253 21.07 -37.64 -4.54
CA GLU A 253 22.48 -37.82 -4.19
C GLU A 253 22.67 -38.78 -3.01
N LYS A 254 21.71 -38.87 -2.10
CA LYS A 254 21.73 -39.82 -0.98
C LYS A 254 21.65 -41.27 -1.44
N ILE A 255 21.00 -41.53 -2.57
CA ILE A 255 20.97 -42.85 -3.20
C ILE A 255 22.38 -43.19 -3.83
N ILE A 256 23.06 -42.18 -4.39
CA ILE A 256 24.38 -42.35 -5.04
C ILE A 256 25.48 -42.51 -3.98
N TYR A 257 25.36 -41.85 -2.83
CA TYR A 257 26.32 -41.87 -1.73
C TYR A 257 25.69 -42.45 -0.45
N PRO A 258 25.37 -43.76 -0.38
CA PRO A 258 24.71 -44.37 0.78
C PRO A 258 25.62 -44.27 2.01
N GLY A 259 25.07 -43.75 3.11
CA GLY A 259 25.79 -43.56 4.38
C GLY A 259 26.60 -42.26 4.50
N ASP A 260 26.92 -41.55 3.41
CA ASP A 260 27.66 -40.28 3.44
C ASP A 260 26.75 -39.10 3.16
N LYS A 261 25.94 -38.70 4.19
CA LYS A 261 25.00 -37.58 4.13
C LYS A 261 25.68 -36.25 3.81
N GLN A 262 26.92 -36.07 4.27
CA GLN A 262 27.68 -34.84 4.04
C GLN A 262 28.09 -34.68 2.58
N ARG A 263 28.59 -35.77 1.99
CA ARG A 263 28.95 -35.78 0.59
C ARG A 263 27.73 -35.62 -0.32
N ALA A 264 26.67 -36.33 -0.03
CA ALA A 264 25.37 -36.20 -0.74
C ALA A 264 24.84 -34.76 -0.72
N MET A 265 24.83 -34.11 0.45
CA MET A 265 24.39 -32.72 0.55
C MET A 265 25.33 -31.75 -0.14
N SER A 266 26.65 -31.92 -0.06
CA SER A 266 27.62 -31.08 -0.74
C SER A 266 27.46 -31.13 -2.28
N GLN A 267 27.16 -32.33 -2.81
CA GLN A 267 26.89 -32.50 -4.23
C GLN A 267 25.54 -31.89 -4.63
N ALA A 268 24.51 -32.11 -3.81
CA ALA A 268 23.20 -31.48 -4.01
C ALA A 268 23.29 -29.94 -4.07
N ILE A 269 24.02 -29.32 -3.14
CA ILE A 269 24.27 -27.86 -3.17
C ILE A 269 24.91 -27.45 -4.47
N HIS A 270 25.93 -28.22 -4.93
CA HIS A 270 26.65 -27.87 -6.16
C HIS A 270 25.77 -27.88 -7.40
N THR A 271 24.95 -28.92 -7.56
CA THR A 271 24.03 -29.08 -8.70
C THR A 271 22.88 -28.04 -8.61
N THR A 272 22.27 -27.95 -7.45
CA THR A 272 21.11 -27.04 -7.23
C THR A 272 21.50 -25.58 -7.37
N ALA A 273 22.66 -25.17 -6.84
CA ALA A 273 23.10 -23.78 -6.93
C ALA A 273 23.27 -23.32 -8.38
N SER A 274 23.70 -24.18 -9.28
CA SER A 274 23.83 -23.86 -10.70
C SER A 274 22.46 -23.61 -11.35
N VAL A 275 21.49 -24.48 -11.06
CA VAL A 275 20.12 -24.39 -11.61
C VAL A 275 19.37 -23.18 -11.03
N ILE A 276 19.39 -23.02 -9.71
CA ILE A 276 18.71 -21.92 -9.02
C ILE A 276 19.30 -20.57 -9.42
N SER A 277 20.64 -20.46 -9.56
CA SER A 277 21.26 -19.19 -9.98
C SER A 277 20.79 -18.73 -11.35
N GLY A 278 20.57 -19.63 -12.30
CA GLY A 278 20.03 -19.28 -13.61
C GLY A 278 18.60 -18.77 -13.54
N SER A 279 17.73 -19.50 -12.84
CA SER A 279 16.32 -19.12 -12.66
C SER A 279 16.15 -17.82 -11.83
N SER A 280 16.90 -17.71 -10.73
CA SER A 280 16.83 -16.52 -9.87
C SER A 280 17.35 -15.25 -10.54
N LEU A 281 18.36 -15.37 -11.42
CA LEU A 281 18.90 -14.22 -12.15
C LEU A 281 17.84 -13.59 -13.05
N THR A 282 17.02 -14.39 -13.73
CA THR A 282 15.91 -13.87 -14.56
C THR A 282 14.83 -13.18 -13.70
N THR A 283 14.52 -13.74 -12.54
CA THR A 283 13.56 -13.14 -11.60
C THR A 283 14.09 -11.82 -11.03
N VAL A 284 15.36 -11.79 -10.62
CA VAL A 284 16.03 -10.56 -10.14
C VAL A 284 16.06 -9.51 -11.24
N ALA A 285 16.41 -9.88 -12.48
CA ALA A 285 16.41 -8.96 -13.61
C ALA A 285 15.02 -8.38 -13.88
N GLY A 286 13.95 -9.21 -13.77
CA GLY A 286 12.58 -8.74 -13.87
C GLY A 286 12.20 -7.72 -12.80
N PHE A 287 12.60 -7.94 -11.55
CA PHE A 287 12.36 -6.97 -10.49
C PHE A 287 13.22 -5.70 -10.64
N ILE A 288 14.47 -5.82 -11.09
CA ILE A 288 15.32 -4.65 -11.38
C ILE A 288 14.74 -3.84 -12.54
N ALA A 289 14.09 -4.47 -13.52
CA ALA A 289 13.43 -3.75 -14.61
C ALA A 289 12.35 -2.77 -14.08
N LEU A 290 11.68 -3.06 -12.97
CA LEU A 290 10.76 -2.13 -12.32
C LEU A 290 11.43 -0.83 -11.84
N CYS A 291 12.75 -0.88 -11.56
CA CYS A 291 13.48 0.30 -11.12
C CYS A 291 13.65 1.36 -12.22
N PHE A 292 13.37 1.03 -13.47
CA PHE A 292 13.41 1.98 -14.59
C PHE A 292 12.08 2.68 -14.83
N MET A 293 11.06 2.41 -14.00
CA MET A 293 9.78 3.11 -14.09
C MET A 293 9.93 4.56 -13.61
N THR A 294 9.25 5.48 -14.28
CA THR A 294 9.16 6.88 -13.83
C THR A 294 8.38 7.04 -12.53
N PHE A 295 7.43 6.13 -12.27
CA PHE A 295 6.74 6.00 -11.00
C PHE A 295 7.65 5.28 -10.00
N THR A 296 8.21 6.03 -9.03
CA THR A 296 9.28 5.54 -8.15
C THR A 296 8.84 4.41 -7.20
N LEU A 297 7.55 4.11 -7.11
CA LEU A 297 7.05 2.90 -6.47
C LEU A 297 7.66 1.63 -7.10
N GLY A 298 7.93 1.66 -8.43
CA GLY A 298 8.63 0.58 -9.12
C GLY A 298 10.03 0.34 -8.58
N VAL A 299 10.76 1.40 -8.24
CA VAL A 299 12.10 1.31 -7.61
C VAL A 299 12.00 0.65 -6.24
N ASP A 300 11.04 1.09 -5.41
CA ASP A 300 10.83 0.56 -4.07
C ASP A 300 10.50 -0.96 -4.11
N MET A 301 9.50 -1.34 -4.91
CA MET A 301 9.14 -2.73 -5.10
C MET A 301 10.27 -3.55 -5.72
N GLY A 302 10.90 -3.03 -6.77
CA GLY A 302 11.96 -3.70 -7.51
C GLY A 302 13.14 -4.06 -6.62
N LEU A 303 13.64 -3.12 -5.83
CA LEU A 303 14.78 -3.35 -4.95
C LEU A 303 14.44 -4.32 -3.81
N VAL A 304 13.30 -4.15 -3.14
CA VAL A 304 12.90 -5.03 -2.03
C VAL A 304 12.67 -6.47 -2.51
N MET A 305 12.04 -6.64 -3.69
CA MET A 305 11.76 -7.96 -4.25
C MET A 305 13.02 -8.62 -4.78
N ALA A 306 13.87 -7.90 -5.54
CA ALA A 306 15.15 -8.43 -6.04
C ALA A 306 16.05 -8.89 -4.89
N LYS A 307 16.19 -8.05 -3.84
CA LYS A 307 16.91 -8.41 -2.61
C LYS A 307 16.30 -9.64 -1.95
N GLY A 308 14.97 -9.73 -1.88
CA GLY A 308 14.24 -10.88 -1.32
C GLY A 308 14.58 -12.17 -2.04
N VAL A 309 14.63 -12.17 -3.37
CA VAL A 309 15.04 -13.34 -4.17
C VAL A 309 16.48 -13.73 -3.89
N VAL A 310 17.42 -12.77 -3.86
CA VAL A 310 18.82 -13.03 -3.54
C VAL A 310 18.98 -13.65 -2.15
N LEU A 311 18.32 -13.10 -1.13
CA LEU A 311 18.33 -13.65 0.23
C LEU A 311 17.67 -15.03 0.29
N GLY A 312 16.62 -15.26 -0.49
CA GLY A 312 15.97 -16.56 -0.63
C GLY A 312 16.92 -17.62 -1.20
N VAL A 313 17.63 -17.30 -2.29
CA VAL A 313 18.65 -18.18 -2.87
C VAL A 313 19.77 -18.47 -1.87
N LEU A 314 20.29 -17.43 -1.22
CA LEU A 314 21.34 -17.61 -0.19
C LEU A 314 20.86 -18.51 0.94
N ALA A 315 19.65 -18.34 1.44
CA ALA A 315 19.10 -19.20 2.48
C ALA A 315 18.92 -20.65 1.99
N SER A 316 18.47 -20.83 0.75
CA SER A 316 18.29 -22.17 0.15
C SER A 316 19.60 -22.94 -0.05
N ILE A 317 20.72 -22.25 -0.27
CA ILE A 317 22.04 -22.93 -0.45
C ILE A 317 22.92 -22.92 0.80
N THR A 318 22.50 -22.23 1.90
CA THR A 318 23.27 -22.17 3.16
C THR A 318 22.48 -22.68 4.35
N ILE A 319 21.38 -22.00 4.71
CA ILE A 319 20.60 -22.29 5.91
C ILE A 319 19.83 -23.61 5.75
N LEU A 320 19.19 -23.80 4.62
CA LEU A 320 18.39 -24.99 4.36
C LEU A 320 19.19 -26.28 4.38
N PRO A 321 20.36 -26.40 3.71
CA PRO A 321 21.20 -27.60 3.83
C PRO A 321 21.61 -27.88 5.27
N ALA A 322 21.91 -26.85 6.05
CA ALA A 322 22.30 -26.99 7.44
C ALA A 322 21.13 -27.50 8.30
N LEU A 323 19.90 -26.99 8.08
CA LEU A 323 18.70 -27.47 8.75
C LEU A 323 18.38 -28.91 8.37
N ILE A 324 18.44 -29.27 7.08
CA ILE A 324 18.19 -30.63 6.61
C ILE A 324 19.18 -31.59 7.27
N LEU A 325 20.49 -31.30 7.29
CA LEU A 325 21.49 -32.17 7.92
C LEU A 325 21.27 -32.32 9.43
N MET A 326 20.87 -31.26 10.10
CA MET A 326 20.57 -31.30 11.54
C MET A 326 19.37 -32.19 11.85
N PHE A 327 18.33 -32.10 11.05
CA PHE A 327 17.08 -32.84 11.26
C PHE A 327 16.92 -34.11 10.41
N ASP A 328 17.94 -34.52 9.65
CA ASP A 328 17.86 -35.63 8.68
C ASP A 328 17.32 -36.93 9.31
N GLY A 329 17.80 -37.30 10.51
CA GLY A 329 17.30 -38.47 11.21
C GLY A 329 15.84 -38.38 11.68
N LEU A 330 15.34 -37.19 11.98
CA LEU A 330 13.94 -36.95 12.30
C LEU A 330 13.06 -36.91 11.04
N ILE A 331 13.57 -36.34 9.95
CA ILE A 331 12.91 -36.35 8.65
C ILE A 331 12.67 -37.78 8.17
N GLU A 332 13.68 -38.67 8.32
CA GLU A 332 13.54 -40.07 7.99
C GLU A 332 12.51 -40.81 8.86
N LYS A 333 12.51 -40.53 10.17
CA LYS A 333 11.52 -41.15 11.10
C LYS A 333 10.07 -40.71 10.84
N THR A 334 9.87 -39.49 10.31
CA THR A 334 8.55 -38.95 9.98
C THR A 334 8.18 -39.16 8.50
N SER A 335 8.93 -40.03 7.81
CA SER A 335 8.68 -40.27 6.40
C SER A 335 7.38 -41.07 6.21
N HIS A 336 6.67 -40.72 5.15
CA HIS A 336 5.43 -41.40 4.74
C HIS A 336 5.46 -41.68 3.23
N ARG A 337 4.60 -42.55 2.77
CA ARG A 337 4.42 -42.82 1.34
C ARG A 337 3.96 -41.53 0.65
N GLY A 338 4.52 -41.22 -0.53
CA GLY A 338 4.11 -40.06 -1.32
C GLY A 338 2.56 -40.06 -1.50
N LEU A 339 1.97 -38.89 -1.15
CA LEU A 339 0.49 -38.71 -1.21
C LEU A 339 0.02 -38.44 -2.64
N LEU A 340 0.91 -37.99 -3.52
CA LEU A 340 0.56 -37.72 -4.91
C LEU A 340 0.65 -39.02 -5.76
N PRO A 341 -0.29 -39.22 -6.69
CA PRO A 341 -0.25 -40.30 -7.63
C PRO A 341 0.96 -40.17 -8.60
N ASP A 342 1.41 -41.30 -9.12
CA ASP A 342 2.43 -41.30 -10.17
C ASP A 342 1.89 -40.70 -11.47
N PHE A 343 2.44 -39.56 -11.85
CA PHE A 343 2.08 -38.82 -13.06
C PHE A 343 2.75 -39.36 -14.35
N SER A 344 3.46 -40.48 -14.28
CA SER A 344 4.17 -41.02 -15.46
C SER A 344 3.22 -41.36 -16.61
N LYS A 345 2.01 -41.85 -16.31
CA LYS A 345 0.98 -42.12 -17.33
C LYS A 345 0.49 -40.83 -18.00
N LEU A 346 0.26 -39.75 -17.20
CA LEU A 346 -0.15 -38.47 -17.69
C LEU A 346 0.96 -37.83 -18.55
N SER A 347 2.19 -37.90 -18.09
CA SER A 347 3.37 -37.40 -18.83
C SER A 347 3.48 -38.09 -20.20
N LYS A 348 3.40 -39.42 -20.24
CA LYS A 348 3.39 -40.20 -21.51
C LYS A 348 2.24 -39.78 -22.43
N PHE A 349 1.05 -39.60 -21.88
CA PHE A 349 -0.11 -39.15 -22.65
C PHE A 349 0.10 -37.78 -23.27
N ILE A 350 0.61 -36.79 -22.49
CA ILE A 350 0.89 -35.45 -22.97
C ILE A 350 1.97 -35.47 -24.07
N VAL A 351 3.04 -36.21 -23.86
CA VAL A 351 4.13 -36.33 -24.84
C VAL A 351 3.63 -36.98 -26.14
N ASN A 352 2.87 -38.03 -26.05
CA ASN A 352 2.29 -38.74 -27.22
C ASN A 352 1.31 -37.84 -28.00
N LYS A 353 0.56 -37.00 -27.31
CA LYS A 353 -0.42 -36.07 -27.89
C LYS A 353 0.07 -34.63 -28.02
N ARG A 354 1.42 -34.40 -28.02
CA ARG A 354 2.05 -33.08 -27.98
C ARG A 354 1.51 -32.10 -29.04
N LYS A 355 1.19 -32.59 -30.27
CA LYS A 355 0.62 -31.74 -31.34
C LYS A 355 -0.76 -31.19 -30.96
N ILE A 356 -1.61 -32.02 -30.32
CA ILE A 356 -2.95 -31.62 -29.86
C ILE A 356 -2.82 -30.57 -28.77
N PHE A 357 -1.93 -30.78 -27.80
CA PHE A 357 -1.69 -29.83 -26.73
C PHE A 357 -1.11 -28.49 -27.25
N ALA A 358 -0.23 -28.53 -28.23
CA ALA A 358 0.28 -27.32 -28.89
C ALA A 358 -0.81 -26.52 -29.60
N VAL A 359 -1.70 -27.21 -30.34
CA VAL A 359 -2.85 -26.57 -30.98
C VAL A 359 -3.84 -26.00 -29.95
N LEU A 360 -4.12 -26.75 -28.88
CA LEU A 360 -4.99 -26.29 -27.80
C LEU A 360 -4.42 -25.04 -27.11
N ALA A 361 -3.12 -25.00 -26.83
CA ALA A 361 -2.44 -23.83 -26.29
C ALA A 361 -2.57 -22.61 -27.21
N GLY A 362 -2.40 -22.81 -28.52
CA GLY A 362 -2.63 -21.75 -29.51
C GLY A 362 -4.08 -21.27 -29.55
N LEU A 363 -5.04 -22.18 -29.44
CA LEU A 363 -6.47 -21.81 -29.39
C LEU A 363 -6.83 -21.04 -28.12
N ILE A 364 -6.22 -21.36 -26.97
CA ILE A 364 -6.44 -20.62 -25.70
C ILE A 364 -5.77 -19.23 -25.75
N LEU A 365 -4.67 -19.10 -26.48
CA LEU A 365 -3.96 -17.83 -26.59
C LEU A 365 -4.83 -16.72 -27.21
N VAL A 366 -5.65 -17.06 -28.20
CA VAL A 366 -6.52 -16.09 -28.90
C VAL A 366 -7.52 -15.41 -27.96
N PRO A 367 -8.38 -16.13 -27.22
CA PRO A 367 -9.30 -15.50 -26.26
C PRO A 367 -8.54 -14.82 -25.09
N ALA A 368 -7.37 -15.32 -24.69
CA ALA A 368 -6.56 -14.69 -23.67
C ALA A 368 -6.05 -13.31 -24.12
N LEU A 369 -5.54 -13.19 -25.33
CA LEU A 369 -5.12 -11.91 -25.91
C LEU A 369 -6.32 -10.94 -26.04
N PHE A 370 -7.48 -11.44 -26.49
CA PHE A 370 -8.68 -10.62 -26.60
C PHE A 370 -9.17 -10.14 -25.24
N GLY A 371 -9.09 -10.98 -24.20
CA GLY A 371 -9.39 -10.61 -22.84
C GLY A 371 -8.42 -9.57 -22.28
N TYR A 372 -7.13 -9.70 -22.59
CA TYR A 372 -6.10 -8.75 -22.17
C TYR A 372 -6.39 -7.32 -22.63
N PHE A 373 -6.79 -7.15 -23.90
CA PHE A 373 -7.11 -5.82 -24.46
C PHE A 373 -8.44 -5.24 -23.93
N LYS A 374 -9.29 -6.03 -23.29
CA LYS A 374 -10.56 -5.59 -22.69
C LYS A 374 -10.50 -5.31 -21.20
N VAL A 375 -9.35 -5.52 -20.56
CA VAL A 375 -9.19 -5.26 -19.12
C VAL A 375 -9.24 -3.75 -18.86
N ASN A 376 -10.18 -3.34 -18.01
CA ASN A 376 -10.23 -1.98 -17.51
C ASN A 376 -9.24 -1.84 -16.34
N VAL A 377 -8.37 -0.84 -16.45
CA VAL A 377 -7.41 -0.52 -15.37
C VAL A 377 -8.09 0.45 -14.41
N TYR A 378 -8.10 0.11 -13.12
CA TYR A 378 -8.61 0.99 -12.07
C TYR A 378 -7.49 1.94 -11.63
N TYR A 379 -7.80 3.23 -11.60
CA TYR A 379 -6.92 4.28 -11.09
C TYR A 379 -7.35 4.79 -9.71
N ASP A 380 -8.60 4.51 -9.28
CA ASP A 380 -9.10 4.89 -7.96
C ASP A 380 -8.71 3.84 -6.91
N LEU A 381 -7.75 4.21 -6.06
CA LEU A 381 -7.29 3.35 -4.98
C LEU A 381 -8.40 3.04 -3.96
N LEU A 382 -9.39 3.93 -3.82
CA LEU A 382 -10.47 3.77 -2.84
C LEU A 382 -11.48 2.69 -3.26
N ASP A 383 -11.62 2.42 -4.55
CA ASP A 383 -12.52 1.36 -5.04
C ASP A 383 -12.05 -0.04 -4.63
N GLY A 384 -10.76 -0.22 -4.34
CA GLY A 384 -10.18 -1.47 -3.83
C GLY A 384 -10.46 -1.74 -2.35
N PHE A 385 -10.97 -0.75 -1.60
CA PHE A 385 -11.22 -0.91 -0.17
C PHE A 385 -12.62 -1.47 0.14
N PRO A 386 -12.76 -2.19 1.28
CA PRO A 386 -14.06 -2.68 1.73
C PRO A 386 -15.07 -1.53 1.91
N LYS A 387 -16.25 -1.66 1.31
CA LYS A 387 -17.33 -0.64 1.35
C LYS A 387 -17.88 -0.34 2.76
N ASN A 388 -17.58 -1.19 3.72
CA ASN A 388 -18.00 -1.01 5.12
C ASN A 388 -17.09 -0.10 5.94
N LEU A 389 -15.96 0.37 5.38
CA LEU A 389 -15.06 1.29 6.06
C LEU A 389 -15.73 2.64 6.33
N HIS A 390 -15.37 3.24 7.47
CA HIS A 390 -15.94 4.53 7.89
C HIS A 390 -15.65 5.65 6.89
N SER A 391 -14.45 5.72 6.36
CA SER A 391 -14.05 6.71 5.35
C SER A 391 -14.80 6.54 4.03
N ILE A 392 -15.07 5.30 3.59
CA ILE A 392 -15.82 5.01 2.37
C ILE A 392 -17.30 5.41 2.55
N LYS A 393 -17.92 5.02 3.67
CA LYS A 393 -19.31 5.44 4.00
C LYS A 393 -19.43 6.95 4.10
N ALA A 394 -18.46 7.61 4.73
CA ALA A 394 -18.41 9.06 4.82
C ALA A 394 -18.25 9.71 3.43
N GLY A 395 -17.42 9.14 2.56
CA GLY A 395 -17.26 9.58 1.17
C GLY A 395 -18.55 9.44 0.35
N ASP A 396 -19.21 8.28 0.45
CA ASP A 396 -20.50 8.04 -0.22
C ASP A 396 -21.57 9.02 0.24
N LYS A 397 -21.60 9.34 1.54
CA LYS A 397 -22.53 10.33 2.09
C LYS A 397 -22.21 11.74 1.62
N LEU A 398 -20.93 12.12 1.65
CA LEU A 398 -20.44 13.39 1.14
C LEU A 398 -20.83 13.59 -0.34
N LYS A 399 -20.72 12.54 -1.13
CA LYS A 399 -21.19 12.52 -2.53
C LYS A 399 -22.69 12.72 -2.66
N LYS A 400 -23.48 11.89 -1.97
CA LYS A 400 -24.94 11.86 -2.12
C LYS A 400 -25.59 13.16 -1.64
N GLU A 401 -25.18 13.68 -0.50
CA GLU A 401 -25.83 14.81 0.15
C GLU A 401 -25.25 16.16 -0.27
N PHE A 402 -23.94 16.24 -0.44
CA PHE A 402 -23.26 17.50 -0.74
C PHE A 402 -22.75 17.57 -2.19
N GLY A 403 -22.76 16.45 -2.93
CA GLY A 403 -22.25 16.36 -4.29
C GLY A 403 -20.73 16.46 -4.41
N LEU A 404 -20.03 16.19 -3.28
CA LEU A 404 -18.57 16.27 -3.17
C LEU A 404 -17.99 14.86 -3.29
N MET A 405 -17.37 14.53 -4.43
CA MET A 405 -16.70 13.23 -4.62
C MET A 405 -15.20 13.32 -4.56
N SER A 406 -14.64 14.23 -5.34
CA SER A 406 -13.23 14.52 -5.34
C SER A 406 -13.02 16.02 -5.17
N ASN A 407 -11.91 16.41 -4.57
CA ASN A 407 -11.56 17.80 -4.40
C ASN A 407 -10.28 18.06 -5.18
N THR A 408 -10.40 18.87 -6.21
CA THR A 408 -9.26 19.42 -6.93
C THR A 408 -8.94 20.77 -6.33
N ILE A 409 -7.67 21.03 -6.08
CA ILE A 409 -7.17 22.34 -5.65
C ILE A 409 -6.42 22.94 -6.81
N ILE A 410 -6.84 24.12 -7.25
CA ILE A 410 -6.12 24.92 -8.24
C ILE A 410 -5.42 26.06 -7.51
N LEU A 411 -4.14 26.22 -7.75
CA LEU A 411 -3.34 27.35 -7.28
C LEU A 411 -3.16 28.33 -8.43
N VAL A 412 -3.57 29.55 -8.23
CA VAL A 412 -3.55 30.61 -9.23
C VAL A 412 -2.66 31.74 -8.71
N ASP A 413 -1.93 32.42 -9.58
CA ASP A 413 -1.11 33.59 -9.20
C ASP A 413 -1.98 34.64 -8.49
N LYS A 414 -1.51 35.08 -7.32
CA LYS A 414 -2.18 36.11 -6.51
C LYS A 414 -2.37 37.42 -7.27
N ASN A 415 -1.40 37.75 -8.14
CA ASN A 415 -1.39 39.00 -8.90
C ASN A 415 -2.25 38.95 -10.15
N MET A 416 -2.95 37.80 -10.41
CA MET A 416 -3.89 37.73 -11.51
C MET A 416 -4.99 38.82 -11.31
N ASN A 417 -5.31 39.52 -12.37
CA ASN A 417 -6.37 40.54 -12.35
C ASN A 417 -7.71 39.92 -11.87
N GLU A 418 -8.38 40.61 -10.94
CA GLU A 418 -9.64 40.12 -10.35
C GLU A 418 -10.70 39.74 -11.38
N GLY A 419 -10.84 40.55 -12.45
CA GLY A 419 -11.77 40.24 -13.54
C GLY A 419 -11.44 38.94 -14.27
N LYS A 420 -10.13 38.68 -14.51
CA LYS A 420 -9.69 37.39 -15.09
C LYS A 420 -9.92 36.22 -14.16
N THR A 421 -9.68 36.38 -12.87
CA THR A 421 -9.93 35.35 -11.86
C THR A 421 -11.43 35.03 -11.77
N TYR A 422 -12.27 36.04 -11.81
CA TYR A 422 -13.74 35.87 -11.80
C TYR A 422 -14.25 35.17 -13.07
N SER A 423 -13.73 35.56 -14.26
CA SER A 423 -14.06 34.88 -15.52
C SER A 423 -13.64 33.42 -15.48
N MET A 424 -12.42 33.14 -15.00
CA MET A 424 -11.93 31.78 -14.84
C MET A 424 -12.79 30.94 -13.86
N VAL A 425 -13.20 31.52 -12.72
CA VAL A 425 -14.12 30.85 -11.79
C VAL A 425 -15.44 30.48 -12.48
N ARG A 426 -16.01 31.39 -13.26
CA ARG A 426 -17.24 31.10 -14.03
C ARG A 426 -17.05 30.03 -15.09
N GLU A 427 -15.94 30.06 -15.81
CA GLU A 427 -15.60 29.02 -16.79
C GLU A 427 -15.46 27.66 -16.12
N LEU A 428 -14.78 27.59 -14.96
CA LEU A 428 -14.65 26.38 -14.16
C LEU A 428 -16.00 25.87 -13.64
N GLU A 429 -16.90 26.76 -13.21
CA GLU A 429 -18.27 26.37 -12.79
C GLU A 429 -19.13 25.82 -13.94
N ASN A 430 -18.80 26.16 -15.19
CA ASN A 430 -19.46 25.63 -16.38
C ASN A 430 -18.89 24.28 -16.87
N VAL A 431 -17.78 23.81 -16.31
CA VAL A 431 -17.19 22.50 -16.63
C VAL A 431 -18.11 21.42 -16.09
N ASP A 432 -18.48 20.47 -16.94
CA ASP A 432 -19.32 19.35 -16.53
C ASP A 432 -18.71 18.58 -15.37
N GLY A 433 -19.52 18.37 -14.33
CA GLY A 433 -19.06 17.71 -13.08
C GLY A 433 -18.54 18.65 -12.01
N ILE A 434 -18.27 19.92 -12.27
CA ILE A 434 -17.93 20.91 -11.24
C ILE A 434 -19.21 21.66 -10.84
N LYS A 435 -19.60 21.53 -9.56
CA LYS A 435 -20.84 22.17 -9.07
C LYS A 435 -20.61 23.58 -8.56
N ASN A 436 -19.49 23.81 -7.88
CA ASN A 436 -19.14 25.10 -7.29
C ASN A 436 -17.61 25.24 -7.27
N VAL A 437 -17.12 26.45 -7.36
CA VAL A 437 -15.73 26.78 -7.07
C VAL A 437 -15.69 27.56 -5.76
N ILE A 438 -14.88 27.12 -4.81
CA ILE A 438 -14.75 27.73 -3.48
C ILE A 438 -13.37 28.39 -3.39
N GLY A 439 -13.35 29.70 -3.35
CA GLY A 439 -12.12 30.49 -3.23
C GLY A 439 -12.45 31.92 -2.83
N TYR A 440 -11.41 32.74 -2.65
CA TYR A 440 -11.61 34.15 -2.32
C TYR A 440 -12.49 34.85 -3.36
N SER A 441 -12.16 34.70 -4.65
CA SER A 441 -12.86 35.36 -5.76
C SER A 441 -14.28 34.82 -6.04
N SER A 442 -14.63 33.62 -5.57
CA SER A 442 -15.99 33.07 -5.71
C SER A 442 -16.89 33.42 -4.54
N LEU A 443 -16.30 33.70 -3.37
CA LEU A 443 -17.02 34.10 -2.14
C LEU A 443 -17.20 35.61 -2.08
N LYS A 444 -16.30 36.37 -2.69
CA LYS A 444 -16.39 37.81 -2.81
C LYS A 444 -17.21 38.18 -4.05
N GLU A 445 -18.38 38.76 -3.87
CA GLU A 445 -19.10 39.36 -5.01
C GLU A 445 -18.33 40.57 -5.54
N PRO A 446 -18.31 40.83 -6.87
CA PRO A 446 -17.53 41.91 -7.48
C PRO A 446 -17.82 43.31 -6.94
N LEU A 447 -18.99 43.52 -6.33
CA LEU A 447 -19.43 44.78 -5.76
C LEU A 447 -18.99 44.99 -4.30
N ILE A 448 -18.40 44.00 -3.64
CA ILE A 448 -17.97 44.10 -2.25
C ILE A 448 -16.50 44.57 -2.23
N PRO A 449 -16.19 45.78 -1.63
CA PRO A 449 -14.82 46.22 -1.44
C PRO A 449 -14.01 45.23 -0.61
N ASP A 450 -12.70 45.09 -0.87
CA ASP A 450 -11.78 44.19 -0.16
C ASP A 450 -11.76 44.44 1.35
N GLU A 451 -11.96 45.71 1.76
CA GLU A 451 -11.97 46.10 3.17
C GLU A 451 -13.21 45.62 3.93
N ALA A 452 -14.30 45.40 3.22
CA ALA A 452 -15.55 44.87 3.80
C ALA A 452 -15.55 43.32 3.92
N PHE A 453 -14.55 42.67 3.30
CA PHE A 453 -14.46 41.23 3.36
C PHE A 453 -13.64 40.76 4.59
N PRO A 454 -14.09 39.75 5.36
CA PRO A 454 -13.37 39.35 6.57
C PRO A 454 -11.94 38.92 6.27
N LYS A 455 -10.92 39.61 6.85
CA LYS A 455 -9.50 39.29 6.67
C LYS A 455 -9.21 37.83 6.98
N ALA A 456 -9.84 37.26 8.03
CA ALA A 456 -9.71 35.87 8.41
C ALA A 456 -10.14 34.89 7.31
N LEU A 457 -11.03 35.31 6.40
CA LEU A 457 -11.45 34.49 5.26
C LEU A 457 -10.49 34.66 4.07
N LYS A 458 -10.01 35.89 3.82
CA LYS A 458 -9.01 36.19 2.79
C LYS A 458 -7.74 35.36 3.04
N ASP A 459 -7.22 35.38 4.26
CA ASP A 459 -6.00 34.64 4.67
C ASP A 459 -6.14 33.11 4.55
N LYS A 460 -7.36 32.61 4.35
CA LYS A 460 -7.61 31.18 4.12
C LYS A 460 -7.34 30.74 2.69
N PHE A 461 -7.58 31.60 1.74
CA PHE A 461 -7.52 31.31 0.31
C PHE A 461 -6.41 32.04 -0.43
N VAL A 462 -5.81 33.06 0.18
CA VAL A 462 -4.74 33.87 -0.42
C VAL A 462 -3.47 33.69 0.37
N GLY A 463 -2.46 33.11 -0.28
CA GLY A 463 -1.10 32.92 0.24
C GLY A 463 -0.17 34.10 -0.11
N ASN A 464 1.13 33.86 -0.06
CA ASN A 464 2.13 34.85 -0.39
C ASN A 464 2.19 35.17 -1.89
N GLU A 465 2.23 34.15 -2.72
CA GLU A 465 2.35 34.26 -4.19
C GLU A 465 1.12 33.71 -4.92
N HIS A 466 0.33 32.82 -4.28
CA HIS A 466 -0.79 32.14 -4.90
C HIS A 466 -2.10 32.35 -4.15
N GLN A 467 -3.21 32.23 -4.87
CA GLN A 467 -4.55 32.05 -4.31
C GLN A 467 -5.05 30.63 -4.60
N MET A 468 -5.79 30.08 -3.64
CA MET A 468 -6.30 28.70 -3.68
C MET A 468 -7.77 28.68 -4.07
N LEU A 469 -8.10 27.88 -5.07
CA LEU A 469 -9.47 27.54 -5.47
C LEU A 469 -9.71 26.06 -5.18
N LEU A 470 -10.76 25.75 -4.43
CA LEU A 470 -11.23 24.40 -4.19
C LEU A 470 -12.35 24.09 -5.18
N LEU A 471 -12.18 23.04 -5.96
CA LEU A 471 -13.12 22.58 -6.96
C LEU A 471 -13.67 21.19 -6.55
N PRO A 472 -14.79 21.16 -5.85
CA PRO A 472 -15.50 19.91 -5.60
C PRO A 472 -16.06 19.35 -6.90
N SER A 473 -15.65 18.13 -7.26
CA SER A 473 -16.16 17.45 -8.44
C SER A 473 -17.21 16.40 -8.10
N ALA A 474 -18.20 16.24 -8.96
CA ALA A 474 -19.18 15.17 -8.90
C ALA A 474 -18.69 13.85 -9.52
N TYR A 475 -17.59 13.88 -10.26
CA TYR A 475 -16.98 12.72 -10.86
C TYR A 475 -15.91 12.11 -9.96
N LYS A 476 -15.70 10.81 -10.10
CA LYS A 476 -14.53 10.12 -9.56
C LYS A 476 -13.28 10.58 -10.30
N PRO A 477 -12.14 10.68 -9.61
CA PRO A 477 -10.86 10.98 -10.26
C PRO A 477 -10.46 9.91 -11.26
#